data_ca1a020eddab718995d4fe82b16ef4e9
#
_entry.id   ca1a020eddab718995d4fe82b16ef4e9
#
_cell.length_a   1.000
_cell.length_b   1.000
_cell.length_c   1.000
_cell.angle_alpha   90.00
_cell.angle_beta   90.00
_cell.angle_gamma   90.00
#
_symmetry.space_group_name_H-M   'P 1'
#
loop_
_entity.id
_entity.type
_entity.pdbx_description
1 polymer ?
#
loop_
_entity_poly.entity_id
_entity_poly.type
_entity_poly.pdbx_seq_one_letter_code
_entity_poly.pdbx_strand_id
1 'polypeptide(L)'
;MMALYRTRTVLLGLVIALTMATGALAQRSEIFQSGRGEFGSDLAVGGFDAVAYQTQGLPVPGNPQFRVSWKGAEWRFSTIQNRDLFVREPDKYAPQYGGWCAFAVAQGVRSPGDPRFWDVVNGRLYINQSAGTQASWRRDQASMIPRGDQNWPRLAAQ
;
A
#
# COMPACT_ATOMS: atom_id res chain seq x y z
N MET A 1 12.40 -59.61 -60.26
CA MET A 1 11.76 -58.32 -59.93
C MET A 1 11.78 -58.13 -58.42
N MET A 2 12.76 -57.38 -57.92
CA MET A 2 12.94 -57.13 -56.47
C MET A 2 12.37 -55.70 -56.16
N ALA A 3 11.36 -55.65 -55.34
CA ALA A 3 10.74 -54.39 -54.88
C ALA A 3 11.51 -53.93 -53.61
N LEU A 4 12.11 -52.75 -53.69
CA LEU A 4 12.82 -52.12 -52.59
C LEU A 4 11.80 -51.39 -51.68
N TYR A 5 11.60 -51.90 -50.48
CA TYR A 5 10.87 -51.19 -49.41
C TYR A 5 11.76 -50.08 -48.79
N ARG A 6 11.38 -48.82 -49.02
CA ARG A 6 11.99 -47.68 -48.34
C ARG A 6 11.28 -47.48 -47.00
N THR A 7 11.93 -47.83 -45.92
CA THR A 7 11.52 -47.49 -44.54
C THR A 7 11.72 -45.99 -44.29
N ARG A 8 10.64 -45.25 -44.13
CA ARG A 8 10.67 -43.86 -43.66
C ARG A 8 10.68 -43.86 -42.13
N THR A 9 11.83 -43.54 -41.55
CA THR A 9 11.96 -43.28 -40.12
C THR A 9 11.34 -41.93 -39.80
N VAL A 10 10.21 -41.95 -39.08
CA VAL A 10 9.58 -40.72 -38.56
C VAL A 10 10.27 -40.44 -37.22
N LEU A 11 11.11 -39.41 -37.16
CA LEU A 11 11.66 -38.86 -35.94
C LEU A 11 10.55 -38.05 -35.23
N LEU A 12 9.98 -38.62 -34.17
CA LEU A 12 9.05 -37.95 -33.30
C LEU A 12 9.84 -37.00 -32.38
N GLY A 13 9.90 -35.73 -32.76
CA GLY A 13 10.51 -34.67 -31.94
C GLY A 13 9.66 -34.41 -30.69
N LEU A 14 10.16 -34.84 -29.54
CA LEU A 14 9.58 -34.51 -28.23
C LEU A 14 9.84 -33.05 -27.91
N VAL A 15 8.86 -32.14 -28.16
CA VAL A 15 8.92 -30.77 -27.71
C VAL A 15 8.54 -30.73 -26.22
N ILE A 16 9.56 -30.66 -25.36
CA ILE A 16 9.38 -30.41 -23.93
C ILE A 16 9.05 -28.91 -23.80
N ALA A 17 7.78 -28.60 -23.66
CA ALA A 17 7.34 -27.26 -23.27
C ALA A 17 7.72 -27.03 -21.80
N LEU A 18 8.83 -26.31 -21.57
CA LEU A 18 9.23 -25.83 -20.25
C LEU A 18 8.26 -24.70 -19.85
N THR A 19 7.17 -25.03 -19.16
CA THR A 19 6.28 -24.02 -18.55
C THR A 19 7.05 -23.36 -17.42
N MET A 20 7.60 -22.19 -17.69
CA MET A 20 8.07 -21.26 -16.65
C MET A 20 6.86 -20.85 -15.82
N ALA A 21 6.62 -21.54 -14.70
CA ALA A 21 5.76 -21.05 -13.65
C ALA A 21 6.44 -19.80 -13.06
N THR A 22 6.11 -18.62 -13.60
CA THR A 22 6.44 -17.35 -12.94
C THR A 22 5.62 -17.31 -11.67
N GLY A 23 6.21 -17.78 -10.57
CA GLY A 23 5.67 -17.55 -9.24
C GLY A 23 5.52 -16.05 -9.07
N ALA A 24 4.30 -15.56 -9.12
CA ALA A 24 3.98 -14.22 -8.70
C ALA A 24 4.38 -14.15 -7.21
N LEU A 25 5.56 -13.61 -6.93
CA LEU A 25 5.93 -13.20 -5.58
C LEU A 25 4.83 -12.19 -5.20
N ALA A 26 4.00 -12.57 -4.24
CA ALA A 26 3.01 -11.68 -3.67
C ALA A 26 3.77 -10.46 -3.14
N GLN A 27 3.76 -9.38 -3.91
CA GLN A 27 4.37 -8.13 -3.53
C GLN A 27 3.62 -7.65 -2.31
N ARG A 28 4.29 -7.66 -1.15
CA ARG A 28 3.70 -7.12 0.07
C ARG A 28 3.33 -5.67 -0.20
N SER A 29 2.09 -5.32 0.07
CA SER A 29 1.58 -3.97 -0.17
C SER A 29 2.42 -2.96 0.62
N GLU A 30 2.86 -1.89 -0.05
CA GLU A 30 3.46 -0.72 0.62
C GLU A 30 2.45 -0.06 1.57
N ILE A 31 1.16 -0.22 1.27
CA ILE A 31 0.07 0.35 2.07
C ILE A 31 -0.22 -0.57 3.25
N PHE A 32 -0.23 -0.02 4.45
CA PHE A 32 -0.69 -0.70 5.63
C PHE A 32 -2.21 -0.94 5.52
N GLN A 33 -2.58 -2.20 5.49
CA GLN A 33 -3.97 -2.64 5.46
C GLN A 33 -4.32 -3.17 6.85
N SER A 34 -5.24 -2.50 7.52
CA SER A 34 -5.65 -2.90 8.85
C SER A 34 -6.55 -4.13 8.78
N GLY A 35 -5.99 -5.31 9.07
CA GLY A 35 -6.75 -6.58 9.11
C GLY A 35 -7.77 -6.68 10.24
N ARG A 36 -7.94 -5.63 11.05
CA ARG A 36 -8.88 -5.55 12.18
C ARG A 36 -9.58 -4.19 12.27
N GLY A 37 -9.67 -3.45 11.16
CA GLY A 37 -10.44 -2.21 11.14
C GLY A 37 -11.94 -2.50 11.24
N GLU A 38 -12.69 -1.54 11.73
CA GLU A 38 -14.15 -1.54 11.81
C GLU A 38 -14.83 -1.91 10.47
N PHE A 39 -14.08 -1.89 9.34
CA PHE A 39 -14.57 -2.04 7.98
C PHE A 39 -13.96 -3.18 7.16
N GLY A 40 -13.07 -4.04 7.74
CA GLY A 40 -12.52 -5.22 7.02
C GLY A 40 -11.01 -5.20 6.74
N SER A 41 -10.48 -6.28 6.19
CA SER A 41 -9.05 -6.64 6.18
C SER A 41 -8.16 -5.94 5.15
N ASP A 42 -8.73 -5.36 4.08
CA ASP A 42 -7.94 -4.84 2.94
C ASP A 42 -8.02 -3.31 2.80
N LEU A 43 -8.41 -2.62 3.89
CA LEU A 43 -8.66 -1.20 3.86
C LEU A 43 -7.42 -0.38 4.18
N ALA A 44 -7.08 0.53 3.29
CA ALA A 44 -6.13 1.59 3.59
C ALA A 44 -6.69 2.54 4.66
N VAL A 45 -5.81 3.03 5.54
CA VAL A 45 -6.15 4.01 6.59
C VAL A 45 -7.36 3.56 7.45
N GLY A 46 -7.51 2.25 7.66
CA GLY A 46 -8.65 1.70 8.43
C GLY A 46 -10.03 2.02 7.87
N GLY A 47 -10.12 2.39 6.60
CA GLY A 47 -11.37 2.78 5.95
C GLY A 47 -11.78 4.24 6.17
N PHE A 48 -10.91 5.06 6.78
CA PHE A 48 -11.13 6.50 6.89
C PHE A 48 -10.79 7.23 5.58
N ASP A 49 -11.43 8.37 5.36
CA ASP A 49 -11.25 9.21 4.18
C ASP A 49 -9.91 9.95 4.23
N ALA A 50 -8.94 9.52 3.41
CA ALA A 50 -7.61 10.12 3.38
C ALA A 50 -7.60 11.60 2.98
N VAL A 51 -8.59 12.07 2.20
CA VAL A 51 -8.74 13.46 1.79
C VAL A 51 -9.24 14.33 2.94
N ALA A 52 -10.10 13.79 3.78
CA ALA A 52 -10.73 14.54 4.88
C ALA A 52 -9.70 15.04 5.91
N TYR A 53 -8.60 14.34 6.13
CA TYR A 53 -7.53 14.80 7.02
C TYR A 53 -6.97 16.18 6.60
N GLN A 54 -6.80 16.40 5.30
CA GLN A 54 -6.25 17.67 4.79
C GLN A 54 -7.31 18.73 4.55
N THR A 55 -8.53 18.33 4.18
CA THR A 55 -9.59 19.26 3.80
C THR A 55 -10.50 19.66 4.95
N GLN A 56 -10.66 18.77 5.94
CA GLN A 56 -11.56 18.98 7.09
C GLN A 56 -10.83 18.96 8.43
N GLY A 57 -9.57 18.47 8.48
CA GLY A 57 -8.81 18.32 9.71
C GLY A 57 -9.39 17.28 10.66
N LEU A 58 -10.03 16.24 10.12
CA LEU A 58 -10.72 15.22 10.91
C LEU A 58 -10.55 13.82 10.29
N PRO A 59 -10.47 12.76 11.12
CA PRO A 59 -10.58 11.37 10.69
C PRO A 59 -12.06 11.06 10.41
N VAL A 60 -12.50 11.20 9.16
CA VAL A 60 -13.88 10.95 8.74
C VAL A 60 -14.00 9.52 8.21
N PRO A 61 -14.93 8.68 8.69
CA PRO A 61 -15.17 7.37 8.12
C PRO A 61 -15.56 7.44 6.65
N GLY A 62 -14.97 6.58 5.83
CA GLY A 62 -15.32 6.46 4.42
C GLY A 62 -16.59 5.63 4.21
N ASN A 63 -17.32 5.95 3.14
CA ASN A 63 -18.48 5.20 2.69
C ASN A 63 -18.04 4.14 1.66
N PRO A 64 -18.42 2.86 1.79
CA PRO A 64 -18.10 1.81 0.82
C PRO A 64 -18.58 2.09 -0.62
N GLN A 65 -19.56 2.96 -0.80
CA GLN A 65 -20.03 3.38 -2.12
C GLN A 65 -19.03 4.29 -2.86
N PHE A 66 -18.20 5.03 -2.12
CA PHE A 66 -17.18 5.93 -2.67
C PHE A 66 -15.79 5.34 -2.46
N ARG A 67 -15.42 4.35 -3.26
CA ARG A 67 -14.18 3.61 -3.11
C ARG A 67 -13.35 3.62 -4.39
N VAL A 68 -12.04 3.41 -4.23
CA VAL A 68 -11.10 3.09 -5.32
C VAL A 68 -10.10 2.05 -4.84
N SER A 69 -9.53 1.29 -5.78
CA SER A 69 -8.35 0.44 -5.52
C SER A 69 -7.10 1.20 -5.97
N TRP A 70 -6.13 1.36 -5.07
CA TRP A 70 -4.86 1.99 -5.39
C TRP A 70 -3.73 1.37 -4.58
N LYS A 71 -2.61 1.05 -5.23
CA LYS A 71 -1.45 0.35 -4.64
C LYS A 71 -1.84 -0.92 -3.86
N GLY A 72 -2.79 -1.70 -4.41
CA GLY A 72 -3.22 -2.97 -3.83
C GLY A 72 -4.08 -2.90 -2.57
N ALA A 73 -4.60 -1.71 -2.20
CA ALA A 73 -5.51 -1.51 -1.09
C ALA A 73 -6.83 -0.88 -1.55
N GLU A 74 -7.91 -1.12 -0.82
CA GLU A 74 -9.17 -0.42 -0.99
C GLU A 74 -9.15 0.87 -0.17
N TRP A 75 -9.43 2.00 -0.81
CA TRP A 75 -9.57 3.31 -0.20
C TRP A 75 -11.03 3.72 -0.22
N ARG A 76 -11.53 4.23 0.91
CA ARG A 76 -12.91 4.70 1.05
C ARG A 76 -12.94 6.18 1.35
N PHE A 77 -13.96 6.86 0.84
CA PHE A 77 -14.12 8.30 0.97
C PHE A 77 -15.50 8.63 1.50
N SER A 78 -15.61 9.71 2.25
CA SER A 78 -16.89 10.17 2.83
C SER A 78 -17.83 10.75 1.78
N THR A 79 -17.25 11.24 0.67
CA THR A 79 -17.98 11.83 -0.45
C THR A 79 -17.40 11.43 -1.79
N ILE A 80 -18.22 11.53 -2.86
CA ILE A 80 -17.76 11.32 -4.23
C ILE A 80 -16.69 12.36 -4.63
N GLN A 81 -16.81 13.59 -4.14
CA GLN A 81 -15.85 14.67 -4.39
C GLN A 81 -14.47 14.32 -3.82
N ASN A 82 -14.39 13.83 -2.60
CA ASN A 82 -13.14 13.38 -1.99
C ASN A 82 -12.53 12.20 -2.74
N ARG A 83 -13.35 11.22 -3.15
CA ARG A 83 -12.89 10.13 -4.01
C ARG A 83 -12.26 10.68 -5.30
N ASP A 84 -12.90 11.64 -5.96
CA ASP A 84 -12.43 12.19 -7.22
C ASP A 84 -11.17 13.06 -7.03
N LEU A 85 -11.03 13.74 -5.89
CA LEU A 85 -9.78 14.41 -5.50
C LEU A 85 -8.64 13.42 -5.33
N PHE A 86 -8.88 12.32 -4.62
CA PHE A 86 -7.87 11.27 -4.44
C PHE A 86 -7.45 10.64 -5.77
N VAL A 87 -8.41 10.33 -6.66
CA VAL A 87 -8.10 9.73 -7.97
C VAL A 87 -7.19 10.63 -8.81
N ARG A 88 -7.37 11.95 -8.72
CA ARG A 88 -6.52 12.91 -9.45
C ARG A 88 -5.12 13.08 -8.85
N GLU A 89 -5.00 13.05 -7.52
CA GLU A 89 -3.75 13.34 -6.82
C GLU A 89 -3.53 12.34 -5.64
N PRO A 90 -3.45 11.02 -5.90
CA PRO A 90 -3.40 10.04 -4.81
C PRO A 90 -2.17 10.21 -3.91
N ASP A 91 -1.00 10.52 -4.47
CA ASP A 91 0.23 10.71 -3.69
C ASP A 91 0.18 11.93 -2.77
N LYS A 92 -0.68 12.91 -3.06
CA LYS A 92 -0.91 14.09 -2.21
C LYS A 92 -1.71 13.75 -0.96
N TYR A 93 -2.73 12.90 -1.11
CA TYR A 93 -3.69 12.62 -0.04
C TYR A 93 -3.37 11.34 0.73
N ALA A 94 -2.70 10.38 0.10
CA ALA A 94 -2.28 9.17 0.79
C ALA A 94 -1.31 9.50 1.94
N PRO A 95 -1.39 8.78 3.08
CA PRO A 95 -0.44 8.98 4.14
C PRO A 95 0.97 8.60 3.72
N GLN A 96 1.94 9.34 4.20
CA GLN A 96 3.34 9.00 4.05
C GLN A 96 3.60 7.62 4.64
N TYR A 97 4.59 6.94 4.10
CA TYR A 97 4.95 5.58 4.54
C TYR A 97 3.79 4.58 4.44
N GLY A 98 2.86 4.80 3.50
CA GLY A 98 1.72 3.91 3.28
C GLY A 98 0.77 3.75 4.48
N GLY A 99 0.80 4.67 5.44
CA GLY A 99 -0.02 4.58 6.66
C GLY A 99 0.60 3.75 7.79
N TRP A 100 1.86 3.30 7.64
CA TRP A 100 2.65 2.75 8.75
C TRP A 100 2.98 3.85 9.75
N CYS A 101 3.22 3.48 11.01
CA CYS A 101 3.56 4.41 12.09
C CYS A 101 4.80 5.24 11.74
N ALA A 102 4.65 6.55 11.58
CA ALA A 102 5.73 7.46 11.18
C ALA A 102 6.89 7.49 12.20
N PHE A 103 6.58 7.41 13.50
CA PHE A 103 7.59 7.28 14.54
C PHE A 103 8.42 6.01 14.36
N ALA A 104 7.78 4.86 14.12
CA ALA A 104 8.48 3.59 13.93
C ALA A 104 9.33 3.60 12.66
N VAL A 105 8.80 4.13 11.55
CA VAL A 105 9.54 4.27 10.28
C VAL A 105 10.79 5.13 10.47
N ALA A 106 10.70 6.23 11.23
CA ALA A 106 11.87 7.05 11.57
C ALA A 106 12.92 6.28 12.42
N GLN A 107 12.50 5.26 13.17
CA GLN A 107 13.41 4.34 13.89
C GLN A 107 13.90 3.16 13.02
N GLY A 108 13.51 3.08 11.75
CA GLY A 108 13.97 2.06 10.81
C GLY A 108 13.19 0.74 10.85
N VAL A 109 11.99 0.72 11.43
CA VAL A 109 11.12 -0.45 11.53
C VAL A 109 9.69 -0.12 11.06
N ARG A 110 8.94 -1.13 10.62
CA ARG A 110 7.50 -0.99 10.35
C ARG A 110 6.70 -1.40 11.58
N SER A 111 5.74 -0.57 11.96
CA SER A 111 4.72 -0.87 12.96
C SER A 111 3.37 -0.36 12.46
N PRO A 112 2.25 -1.02 12.78
CA PRO A 112 0.93 -0.59 12.38
C PRO A 112 0.65 0.87 12.74
N GLY A 113 0.05 1.63 11.81
CA GLY A 113 -0.51 2.95 12.10
C GLY A 113 -1.96 2.83 12.56
N ASP A 114 -2.40 3.75 13.40
CA ASP A 114 -3.80 3.91 13.78
C ASP A 114 -4.29 5.27 13.24
N PRO A 115 -5.29 5.29 12.36
CA PRO A 115 -5.76 6.50 11.69
C PRO A 115 -6.31 7.58 12.63
N ARG A 116 -6.55 7.26 13.90
CA ARG A 116 -6.95 8.21 14.95
C ARG A 116 -5.78 9.08 15.45
N PHE A 117 -4.54 8.66 15.23
CA PHE A 117 -3.31 9.37 15.65
C PHE A 117 -2.55 9.87 14.43
N TRP A 118 -2.94 11.02 13.95
CA TRP A 118 -2.49 11.59 12.68
C TRP A 118 -1.98 13.03 12.83
N ASP A 119 -1.20 13.47 11.86
CA ASP A 119 -0.75 14.84 11.69
C ASP A 119 -0.62 15.19 10.22
N VAL A 120 -0.95 16.41 9.84
CA VAL A 120 -0.62 16.97 8.53
C VAL A 120 0.49 18.00 8.71
N VAL A 121 1.64 17.74 8.08
CA VAL A 121 2.82 18.61 8.14
C VAL A 121 3.23 18.98 6.72
N ASN A 122 3.21 20.25 6.39
CA ASN A 122 3.51 20.75 5.04
C ASN A 122 2.70 20.04 3.94
N GLY A 123 1.40 19.81 4.20
CA GLY A 123 0.50 19.13 3.27
C GLY A 123 0.70 17.61 3.14
N ARG A 124 1.54 17.00 3.98
CA ARG A 124 1.80 15.55 4.02
C ARG A 124 1.12 14.94 5.24
N LEU A 125 0.30 13.91 5.03
CA LEU A 125 -0.37 13.17 6.10
C LEU A 125 0.57 12.12 6.69
N TYR A 126 0.69 12.10 8.01
CA TYR A 126 1.45 11.09 8.78
C TYR A 126 0.51 10.41 9.77
N ILE A 127 0.63 9.09 9.87
CA ILE A 127 -0.11 8.28 10.83
C ILE A 127 0.87 7.76 11.89
N ASN A 128 0.44 7.72 13.15
CA ASN A 128 1.20 7.11 14.24
C ASN A 128 0.40 5.95 14.85
N GLN A 129 1.02 5.12 15.67
CA GLN A 129 0.38 3.94 16.25
C GLN A 129 -0.51 4.26 17.47
N SER A 130 -0.14 5.28 18.24
CA SER A 130 -0.78 5.63 19.51
C SER A 130 -0.54 7.09 19.86
N ALA A 131 -1.28 7.61 20.84
CA ALA A 131 -1.05 8.94 21.40
C ALA A 131 0.40 9.13 21.91
N GLY A 132 1.00 8.11 22.51
CA GLY A 132 2.37 8.16 23.00
C GLY A 132 3.41 8.28 21.87
N THR A 133 3.26 7.47 20.82
CA THR A 133 4.16 7.55 19.66
C THR A 133 3.95 8.84 18.87
N GLN A 134 2.72 9.32 18.75
CA GLN A 134 2.42 10.61 18.14
C GLN A 134 3.07 11.77 18.92
N ALA A 135 2.92 11.79 20.25
CA ALA A 135 3.54 12.81 21.09
C ALA A 135 5.08 12.79 20.97
N SER A 136 5.69 11.60 20.91
CA SER A 136 7.13 11.46 20.72
C SER A 136 7.56 11.95 19.33
N TRP A 137 6.81 11.63 18.30
CA TRP A 137 7.07 12.09 16.93
C TRP A 137 6.93 13.61 16.81
N ARG A 138 5.88 14.21 17.41
CA ARG A 138 5.64 15.66 17.40
C ARG A 138 6.74 16.46 18.06
N ARG A 139 7.40 15.93 19.11
CA ARG A 139 8.49 16.62 19.81
C ARG A 139 9.72 16.86 18.93
N ASP A 140 9.93 16.03 17.91
CA ASP A 140 11.12 16.09 17.06
C ASP A 140 10.81 15.78 15.58
N GLN A 141 9.72 16.37 15.07
CA GLN A 141 9.30 16.20 13.67
C GLN A 141 10.40 16.58 12.68
N ALA A 142 11.17 17.61 12.99
CA ALA A 142 12.22 18.12 12.12
C ALA A 142 13.32 17.08 11.84
N SER A 143 13.62 16.19 12.79
CA SER A 143 14.55 15.08 12.56
C SER A 143 13.84 13.78 12.18
N MET A 144 12.63 13.53 12.68
CA MET A 144 11.89 12.29 12.41
C MET A 144 11.48 12.15 10.94
N ILE A 145 11.01 13.25 10.31
CA ILE A 145 10.58 13.23 8.91
C ILE A 145 11.74 12.86 7.97
N PRO A 146 12.90 13.54 7.98
CA PRO A 146 14.01 13.16 7.11
C PRO A 146 14.51 11.73 7.35
N ARG A 147 14.54 11.26 8.59
CA ARG A 147 14.91 9.87 8.92
C ARG A 147 13.90 8.87 8.36
N GLY A 148 12.63 9.17 8.49
CA GLY A 148 11.57 8.35 7.92
C GLY A 148 11.66 8.29 6.39
N ASP A 149 11.85 9.42 5.73
CA ASP A 149 12.01 9.50 4.28
C ASP A 149 13.23 8.70 3.80
N GLN A 150 14.35 8.71 4.56
CA GLN A 150 15.54 7.92 4.27
C GLN A 150 15.33 6.41 4.47
N ASN A 151 14.60 6.01 5.51
CA ASN A 151 14.38 4.61 5.84
C ASN A 151 13.31 3.95 4.95
N TRP A 152 12.32 4.72 4.51
CA TRP A 152 11.12 4.19 3.87
C TRP A 152 11.38 3.34 2.63
N PRO A 153 12.25 3.71 1.66
CA PRO A 153 12.47 2.88 0.47
C PRO A 153 12.89 1.45 0.80
N ARG A 154 13.75 1.28 1.81
CA ARG A 154 14.16 -0.06 2.27
C ARG A 154 13.04 -0.81 2.99
N LEU A 155 12.25 -0.10 3.79
CA LEU A 155 11.14 -0.70 4.53
C LEU A 155 9.97 -1.08 3.62
N ALA A 156 9.67 -0.28 2.62
CA ALA A 156 8.62 -0.54 1.63
C ALA A 156 8.89 -1.81 0.81
N ALA A 157 10.16 -2.15 0.59
CA ALA A 157 10.58 -3.33 -0.17
C ALA A 157 10.52 -4.66 0.64
N GLN A 158 10.21 -4.63 1.94
CA GLN A 158 10.08 -5.81 2.81
C GLN A 158 8.65 -6.38 2.80
#